data_23dceda8313efe680166950d5ec36261
#
_entry.id   23dceda8313efe680166950d5ec36261
#
_cell.length_a   1.000
_cell.length_b   1.000
_cell.length_c   1.000
_cell.angle_alpha   90.00
_cell.angle_beta   90.00
_cell.angle_gamma   90.00
#
_symmetry.space_group_name_H-M   'P 1'
#
loop_
_entity.id
_entity.type
_entity.pdbx_description
1 polymer ?
#
loop_
_entity_poly.entity_id
_entity_poly.type
_entity_poly.pdbx_seq_one_letter_code
_entity_poly.pdbx_strand_id
1 'polypeptide(L)'
;LGGRGFEYYGEDPYLSGTMATTNVKGMQSAGVIATLKHYVTNNQETSRLISNSEVPERALHEIYMKPFEMAVEQAHPGSVMCSYNSINGTHGCSNYYTLTKYLRHAWGFNGYVVTDFPASWSTEDYKNGLNVEMPQTFTSLEPAVRLALKQGRLSEKDIDARVQETLTVMFRFGIFDRTKNIHPINVDRGDTAAQKIAEQGAVLLKNQNAALPLSDKTARHIAVFGDSAKFAVGGGGSSNVKPTKTDTALDEIT
;
A
#
# COMPACT_ATOMS: atom_id res chain seq x y z
N LEU A 1 7.63 7.48 -12.11
CA LEU A 1 6.31 8.01 -11.70
C LEU A 1 5.21 7.08 -12.18
N GLY A 2 4.62 6.32 -11.26
CA GLY A 2 3.46 5.50 -11.55
C GLY A 2 2.19 6.35 -11.67
N GLY A 3 1.19 5.86 -12.37
CA GLY A 3 -0.13 6.51 -12.50
C GLY A 3 -0.87 6.68 -11.16
N ARG A 4 -0.35 6.08 -10.08
CA ARG A 4 -0.90 6.12 -8.71
C ARG A 4 0.06 6.77 -7.72
N GLY A 5 0.82 7.79 -8.16
CA GLY A 5 1.77 8.52 -7.31
C GLY A 5 1.18 9.06 -6.01
N PHE A 6 -0.12 9.33 -5.95
CA PHE A 6 -0.85 9.76 -4.75
C PHE A 6 -0.93 8.69 -3.64
N GLU A 7 -0.62 7.42 -3.94
CA GLU A 7 -0.60 6.31 -2.97
C GLU A 7 0.80 6.01 -2.42
N TYR A 8 1.82 6.72 -2.88
CA TYR A 8 3.21 6.48 -2.53
C TYR A 8 3.82 7.70 -1.83
N TYR A 9 4.76 7.46 -0.94
CA TYR A 9 5.43 8.52 -0.18
C TYR A 9 6.46 9.32 -1.00
N GLY A 10 6.85 8.82 -2.17
CA GLY A 10 7.79 9.47 -3.07
C GLY A 10 8.63 8.48 -3.87
N GLU A 11 9.60 8.99 -4.62
CA GLU A 11 10.50 8.19 -5.46
C GLU A 11 11.80 7.81 -4.73
N ASP A 12 12.17 8.54 -3.67
CA ASP A 12 13.33 8.22 -2.85
C ASP A 12 13.05 6.98 -1.99
N PRO A 13 13.82 5.89 -2.12
CA PRO A 13 13.54 4.65 -1.43
C PRO A 13 13.75 4.75 0.09
N TYR A 14 14.68 5.58 0.54
CA TYR A 14 14.94 5.75 1.97
C TYR A 14 13.83 6.56 2.64
N LEU A 15 13.41 7.66 2.02
CA LEU A 15 12.27 8.45 2.48
C LEU A 15 11.00 7.59 2.52
N SER A 16 10.70 6.88 1.44
CA SER A 16 9.53 6.00 1.36
C SER A 16 9.56 4.91 2.42
N GLY A 17 10.71 4.28 2.65
CA GLY A 17 10.88 3.28 3.70
C GLY A 17 10.70 3.84 5.11
N THR A 18 11.23 5.02 5.39
CA THR A 18 11.09 5.71 6.68
C THR A 18 9.63 6.07 6.96
N MET A 19 8.95 6.65 5.97
CA MET A 19 7.54 7.01 6.09
C MET A 19 6.65 5.78 6.23
N ALA A 20 6.87 4.74 5.42
CA ALA A 20 6.14 3.48 5.51
C ALA A 20 6.32 2.81 6.88
N THR A 21 7.55 2.75 7.39
CA THR A 21 7.87 2.22 8.72
C THR A 21 7.08 2.94 9.82
N THR A 22 7.05 4.25 9.78
CA THR A 22 6.36 5.08 10.78
C THR A 22 4.85 4.91 10.69
N ASN A 23 4.31 4.89 9.47
CA ASN A 23 2.89 4.69 9.22
C ASN A 23 2.42 3.31 9.70
N VAL A 24 3.15 2.24 9.38
CA VAL A 24 2.86 0.87 9.86
C VAL A 24 2.84 0.83 11.39
N LYS A 25 3.85 1.41 12.06
CA LYS A 25 3.88 1.48 13.52
C LYS A 25 2.65 2.20 14.08
N GLY A 26 2.29 3.33 13.49
CA GLY A 26 1.12 4.11 13.90
C GLY A 26 -0.19 3.34 13.73
N MET A 27 -0.44 2.75 12.57
CA MET A 27 -1.63 1.94 12.31
C MET A 27 -1.73 0.73 13.25
N GLN A 28 -0.63 0.00 13.43
CA GLN A 28 -0.63 -1.20 14.26
C GLN A 28 -0.72 -0.90 15.76
N SER A 29 -0.25 0.26 16.22
CA SER A 29 -0.47 0.71 17.60
C SER A 29 -1.95 0.96 17.93
N ALA A 30 -2.76 1.27 16.92
CA ALA A 30 -4.22 1.35 17.05
C ALA A 30 -4.90 -0.02 16.91
N GLY A 31 -4.14 -1.09 16.80
CA GLY A 31 -4.64 -2.46 16.67
C GLY A 31 -5.18 -2.83 15.30
N VAL A 32 -4.82 -2.12 14.25
CA VAL A 32 -5.20 -2.39 12.86
C VAL A 32 -4.05 -3.08 12.14
N ILE A 33 -4.34 -4.12 11.37
CA ILE A 33 -3.33 -4.79 10.54
C ILE A 33 -2.96 -3.87 9.38
N ALA A 34 -1.70 -3.45 9.33
CA ALA A 34 -1.19 -2.66 8.21
C ALA A 34 -0.80 -3.57 7.04
N THR A 35 -1.16 -3.15 5.82
CA THR A 35 -0.81 -3.84 4.58
C THR A 35 0.05 -2.93 3.70
N LEU A 36 1.31 -3.28 3.50
CA LEU A 36 2.19 -2.58 2.56
C LEU A 36 1.88 -2.96 1.11
N LYS A 37 1.86 -2.00 0.19
CA LYS A 37 1.51 -2.23 -1.21
C LYS A 37 2.25 -1.28 -2.17
N HIS A 38 2.37 -1.60 -3.44
CA HIS A 38 2.14 -2.92 -4.04
C HIS A 38 3.51 -3.59 -4.21
N TYR A 39 3.70 -4.78 -3.70
CA TYR A 39 4.99 -5.47 -3.67
C TYR A 39 5.15 -6.37 -4.91
N VAL A 40 5.90 -5.99 -5.93
CA VAL A 40 6.80 -4.86 -6.10
C VAL A 40 6.86 -4.45 -7.59
N THR A 41 7.39 -3.29 -7.89
CA THR A 41 7.62 -2.76 -9.25
C THR A 41 6.36 -2.44 -10.07
N ASN A 42 5.20 -2.26 -9.46
CA ASN A 42 4.00 -1.79 -10.15
C ASN A 42 4.05 -0.26 -10.35
N ASN A 43 5.01 0.21 -11.16
CA ASN A 43 5.23 1.62 -11.43
C ASN A 43 4.53 2.11 -12.70
N GLN A 44 3.82 1.23 -13.41
CA GLN A 44 3.08 1.52 -14.62
C GLN A 44 1.67 0.97 -14.52
N GLU A 45 0.67 1.82 -14.74
CA GLU A 45 -0.74 1.43 -14.72
C GLU A 45 -1.26 0.94 -16.08
N THR A 46 -0.67 1.40 -17.18
CA THR A 46 -1.04 0.93 -18.52
C THR A 46 -0.71 -0.56 -18.66
N SER A 47 -1.75 -1.35 -18.93
CA SER A 47 -1.64 -2.81 -19.08
C SER A 47 -1.03 -3.53 -17.86
N ARG A 48 -1.24 -3.02 -16.66
CA ARG A 48 -0.61 -3.50 -15.41
C ARG A 48 -0.82 -4.99 -15.13
N LEU A 49 -1.93 -5.59 -15.61
CA LEU A 49 -2.22 -7.01 -15.44
C LEU A 49 -1.33 -7.94 -16.28
N ILE A 50 -0.73 -7.42 -17.35
CA ILE A 50 0.08 -8.20 -18.30
C ILE A 50 1.47 -7.61 -18.53
N SER A 51 1.79 -6.48 -17.93
CA SER A 51 3.11 -5.85 -18.04
C SER A 51 4.17 -6.68 -17.33
N ASN A 52 5.40 -6.64 -17.84
CA ASN A 52 6.57 -7.24 -17.22
C ASN A 52 7.59 -6.14 -16.90
N SER A 53 7.92 -6.00 -15.63
CA SER A 53 8.96 -5.09 -15.16
C SER A 53 10.30 -5.81 -15.21
N GLU A 54 11.10 -5.54 -16.24
CA GLU A 54 12.47 -6.03 -16.34
C GLU A 54 13.39 -5.09 -15.56
N VAL A 55 13.90 -5.57 -14.44
CA VAL A 55 14.66 -4.77 -13.48
C VAL A 55 15.96 -5.50 -13.14
N PRO A 56 17.13 -4.85 -13.34
CA PRO A 56 18.39 -5.39 -12.87
C PRO A 56 18.35 -5.64 -11.35
N GLU A 57 19.01 -6.71 -10.90
CA GLU A 57 18.95 -7.15 -9.49
C GLU A 57 19.33 -6.03 -8.51
N ARG A 58 20.38 -5.27 -8.83
CA ARG A 58 20.81 -4.14 -7.99
C ARG A 58 19.72 -3.08 -7.85
N ALA A 59 19.08 -2.68 -8.95
CA ALA A 59 18.00 -1.69 -8.91
C ALA A 59 16.76 -2.22 -8.20
N LEU A 60 16.45 -3.52 -8.37
CA LEU A 60 15.36 -4.16 -7.68
C LEU A 60 15.54 -4.06 -6.16
N HIS A 61 16.72 -4.33 -5.65
CA HIS A 61 17.01 -4.28 -4.21
C HIS A 61 17.22 -2.88 -3.65
N GLU A 62 17.98 -2.03 -4.34
CA GLU A 62 18.36 -0.73 -3.81
C GLU A 62 17.25 0.32 -3.92
N ILE A 63 16.33 0.16 -4.88
CA ILE A 63 15.27 1.14 -5.17
C ILE A 63 13.89 0.57 -4.85
N TYR A 64 13.48 -0.52 -5.52
CA TYR A 64 12.09 -0.97 -5.48
C TYR A 64 11.75 -1.78 -4.23
N MET A 65 12.62 -2.65 -3.80
CA MET A 65 12.40 -3.50 -2.62
C MET A 65 12.80 -2.81 -1.32
N LYS A 66 13.73 -1.84 -1.35
CA LYS A 66 14.27 -1.18 -0.18
C LYS A 66 13.24 -0.57 0.78
N PRO A 67 12.20 0.13 0.33
CA PRO A 67 11.17 0.64 1.23
C PRO A 67 10.42 -0.46 1.99
N PHE A 68 10.17 -1.59 1.33
CA PHE A 68 9.52 -2.75 1.94
C PHE A 68 10.42 -3.44 2.95
N GLU A 69 11.69 -3.66 2.61
CA GLU A 69 12.72 -4.19 3.52
C GLU A 69 12.75 -3.40 4.82
N MET A 70 12.92 -2.07 4.74
CA MET A 70 12.96 -1.20 5.90
C MET A 70 11.70 -1.31 6.76
N ALA A 71 10.53 -1.29 6.16
CA ALA A 71 9.28 -1.38 6.89
C ALA A 71 9.04 -2.77 7.49
N VAL A 72 9.42 -3.84 6.80
CA VAL A 72 9.33 -5.22 7.31
C VAL A 72 10.23 -5.42 8.52
N GLU A 73 11.50 -5.04 8.40
CA GLU A 73 12.49 -5.26 9.47
C GLU A 73 12.26 -4.38 10.70
N GLN A 74 11.73 -3.14 10.51
CA GLN A 74 11.64 -2.16 11.58
C GLN A 74 10.23 -2.00 12.16
N ALA A 75 9.19 -2.37 11.43
CA ALA A 75 7.79 -2.19 11.85
C ALA A 75 6.95 -3.47 11.85
N HIS A 76 7.45 -4.56 11.27
CA HIS A 76 6.81 -5.87 11.27
C HIS A 76 5.32 -5.82 10.83
N PRO A 77 5.02 -5.34 9.60
CA PRO A 77 3.64 -5.25 9.12
C PRO A 77 2.95 -6.61 9.16
N GLY A 78 1.66 -6.61 9.46
CA GLY A 78 0.89 -7.86 9.49
C GLY A 78 0.57 -8.40 8.12
N SER A 79 0.62 -7.55 7.08
CA SER A 79 0.30 -7.96 5.71
C SER A 79 1.14 -7.20 4.66
N VAL A 80 1.29 -7.84 3.50
CA VAL A 80 1.84 -7.25 2.27
C VAL A 80 0.93 -7.60 1.11
N MET A 81 0.67 -6.65 0.22
CA MET A 81 -0.09 -6.89 -1.01
C MET A 81 0.86 -7.06 -2.19
N CYS A 82 0.83 -8.23 -2.82
CA CYS A 82 1.63 -8.47 -4.03
C CYS A 82 1.03 -7.75 -5.24
N SER A 83 1.88 -7.39 -6.19
CA SER A 83 1.52 -6.57 -7.35
C SER A 83 0.97 -7.37 -8.53
N TYR A 84 0.28 -6.67 -9.45
CA TYR A 84 -0.26 -7.26 -10.68
C TYR A 84 0.80 -7.72 -11.66
N ASN A 85 1.80 -6.87 -11.90
CA ASN A 85 2.78 -7.03 -12.95
C ASN A 85 3.67 -8.25 -12.75
N SER A 86 4.24 -8.73 -13.84
CA SER A 86 5.38 -9.63 -13.76
C SER A 86 6.65 -8.88 -13.38
N ILE A 87 7.56 -9.57 -12.70
CA ILE A 87 8.87 -9.10 -12.29
C ILE A 87 9.88 -10.07 -12.90
N ASN A 88 10.66 -9.59 -13.86
CA ASN A 88 11.63 -10.41 -14.59
C ASN A 88 11.02 -11.74 -15.10
N GLY A 89 9.81 -11.64 -15.68
CA GLY A 89 9.10 -12.76 -16.29
C GLY A 89 8.17 -13.57 -15.38
N THR A 90 8.12 -13.28 -14.06
CA THR A 90 7.24 -14.01 -13.13
C THR A 90 6.25 -13.06 -12.47
N HIS A 91 4.96 -13.36 -12.48
CA HIS A 91 3.92 -12.54 -11.84
C HIS A 91 4.23 -12.26 -10.36
N GLY A 92 4.00 -11.03 -9.89
CA GLY A 92 4.36 -10.60 -8.55
C GLY A 92 3.80 -11.50 -7.44
N CYS A 93 2.55 -11.94 -7.57
CA CYS A 93 1.92 -12.84 -6.61
C CYS A 93 2.35 -14.32 -6.73
N SER A 94 3.06 -14.67 -7.80
CA SER A 94 3.63 -16.02 -8.04
C SER A 94 5.15 -16.07 -7.82
N ASN A 95 5.77 -14.95 -7.47
CA ASN A 95 7.21 -14.80 -7.52
C ASN A 95 7.88 -15.31 -6.24
N TYR A 96 8.40 -16.52 -6.27
CA TYR A 96 9.15 -17.13 -5.16
C TYR A 96 10.34 -16.27 -4.71
N TYR A 97 11.05 -15.63 -5.66
CA TYR A 97 12.23 -14.82 -5.35
C TYR A 97 11.86 -13.64 -4.43
N THR A 98 10.81 -12.90 -4.77
CA THR A 98 10.40 -11.75 -3.97
C THR A 98 9.62 -12.17 -2.72
N LEU A 99 8.62 -13.07 -2.84
CA LEU A 99 7.70 -13.40 -1.75
C LEU A 99 8.32 -14.34 -0.69
N THR A 100 9.12 -15.31 -1.12
CA THR A 100 9.65 -16.32 -0.19
C THR A 100 11.12 -16.08 0.14
N LYS A 101 11.99 -15.99 -0.89
CA LYS A 101 13.44 -15.86 -0.65
C LYS A 101 13.78 -14.57 0.09
N TYR A 102 13.24 -13.41 -0.36
CA TYR A 102 13.57 -12.13 0.27
C TYR A 102 12.59 -11.74 1.36
N LEU A 103 11.31 -11.58 1.03
CA LEU A 103 10.32 -11.09 1.99
C LEU A 103 10.31 -11.94 3.28
N ARG A 104 10.21 -13.27 3.15
CA ARG A 104 10.11 -14.15 4.32
C ARG A 104 11.46 -14.56 4.89
N HIS A 105 12.37 -15.07 4.06
CA HIS A 105 13.60 -15.66 4.58
C HIS A 105 14.69 -14.62 4.88
N ALA A 106 14.88 -13.63 4.01
CA ALA A 106 15.94 -12.65 4.22
C ALA A 106 15.53 -11.56 5.22
N TRP A 107 14.28 -11.04 5.14
CA TRP A 107 13.82 -9.95 6.01
C TRP A 107 12.97 -10.40 7.20
N GLY A 108 12.67 -11.69 7.31
CA GLY A 108 11.94 -12.26 8.45
C GLY A 108 10.46 -11.86 8.51
N PHE A 109 9.82 -11.60 7.36
CA PHE A 109 8.40 -11.32 7.32
C PHE A 109 7.58 -12.51 7.83
N ASN A 110 6.84 -12.29 8.89
CA ASN A 110 5.98 -13.28 9.55
C ASN A 110 4.48 -12.94 9.44
N GLY A 111 4.15 -12.12 8.44
CA GLY A 111 2.78 -11.74 8.09
C GLY A 111 2.20 -12.63 6.98
N TYR A 112 1.04 -12.22 6.46
CA TYR A 112 0.42 -12.85 5.29
C TYR A 112 0.52 -11.96 4.04
N VAL A 113 0.57 -12.60 2.89
CA VAL A 113 0.55 -11.91 1.59
C VAL A 113 -0.86 -12.02 1.01
N VAL A 114 -1.44 -10.88 0.64
CA VAL A 114 -2.72 -10.78 -0.07
C VAL A 114 -2.46 -10.35 -1.52
N THR A 115 -3.30 -10.78 -2.46
CA THR A 115 -3.21 -10.30 -3.85
C THR A 115 -3.71 -8.86 -3.99
N ASP A 116 -3.20 -8.11 -4.96
CA ASP A 116 -3.99 -7.05 -5.59
C ASP A 116 -5.20 -7.68 -6.34
N PHE A 117 -6.21 -6.92 -6.74
CA PHE A 117 -7.55 -7.42 -7.11
C PHE A 117 -7.82 -7.43 -8.62
N PRO A 118 -7.89 -8.58 -9.27
CA PRO A 118 -7.38 -9.94 -9.00
C PRO A 118 -5.94 -10.09 -9.52
N ALA A 119 -5.05 -10.72 -8.77
CA ALA A 119 -3.66 -10.90 -9.20
C ALA A 119 -3.10 -12.32 -8.93
N SER A 120 -3.97 -13.30 -8.74
CA SER A 120 -3.59 -14.71 -8.70
C SER A 120 -3.84 -15.37 -10.06
N TRP A 121 -2.86 -16.12 -10.53
CA TRP A 121 -2.88 -16.74 -11.86
C TRP A 121 -2.80 -18.26 -11.79
N SER A 122 -2.39 -18.81 -10.65
CA SER A 122 -2.21 -20.23 -10.45
C SER A 122 -2.45 -20.66 -9.01
N THR A 123 -2.91 -21.90 -8.79
CA THR A 123 -2.93 -22.51 -7.46
C THR A 123 -1.54 -22.67 -6.84
N GLU A 124 -0.49 -22.67 -7.66
CA GLU A 124 0.90 -22.76 -7.19
C GLU A 124 1.40 -21.45 -6.56
N ASP A 125 0.66 -20.36 -6.68
CA ASP A 125 0.97 -19.09 -6.02
C ASP A 125 1.06 -19.27 -4.49
N TYR A 126 0.24 -20.15 -3.92
CA TYR A 126 0.29 -20.52 -2.49
C TYR A 126 1.62 -21.15 -2.09
N LYS A 127 2.17 -22.01 -2.93
CA LYS A 127 3.50 -22.60 -2.71
C LYS A 127 4.60 -21.55 -2.72
N ASN A 128 4.44 -20.52 -3.55
CA ASN A 128 5.42 -19.44 -3.73
C ASN A 128 5.31 -18.33 -2.70
N GLY A 129 4.31 -18.35 -1.80
CA GLY A 129 4.24 -17.42 -0.69
C GLY A 129 2.96 -16.58 -0.59
N LEU A 130 2.02 -16.72 -1.53
CA LEU A 130 0.70 -16.10 -1.44
C LEU A 130 -0.14 -16.77 -0.35
N ASN A 131 -0.86 -15.99 0.47
CA ASN A 131 -1.75 -16.50 1.51
C ASN A 131 -3.23 -16.34 1.14
N VAL A 132 -3.61 -15.16 0.67
CA VAL A 132 -5.02 -14.78 0.50
C VAL A 132 -5.24 -14.21 -0.89
N GLU A 133 -6.11 -14.84 -1.65
CA GLU A 133 -6.57 -14.32 -2.94
C GLU A 133 -7.78 -13.40 -2.73
N MET A 134 -7.75 -12.22 -3.34
CA MET A 134 -8.81 -11.22 -3.25
C MET A 134 -9.12 -10.62 -4.64
N PRO A 135 -10.40 -10.51 -5.05
CA PRO A 135 -11.48 -11.37 -4.56
C PRO A 135 -11.19 -12.83 -4.90
N GLN A 136 -11.91 -13.75 -4.33
CA GLN A 136 -11.78 -15.16 -4.67
C GLN A 136 -12.01 -15.37 -6.17
N THR A 137 -11.04 -16.00 -6.84
CA THR A 137 -11.13 -16.42 -8.25
C THR A 137 -11.08 -17.94 -8.36
N PHE A 138 -10.99 -18.45 -9.60
CA PHE A 138 -10.95 -19.89 -9.83
C PHE A 138 -9.69 -20.56 -9.22
N THR A 139 -8.60 -19.83 -8.93
CA THR A 139 -7.36 -20.41 -8.41
C THR A 139 -7.48 -20.87 -6.96
N SER A 140 -8.33 -20.22 -6.17
CA SER A 140 -8.61 -20.58 -4.77
C SER A 140 -9.90 -21.38 -4.58
N LEU A 141 -10.64 -21.70 -5.65
CA LEU A 141 -11.80 -22.57 -5.54
C LEU A 141 -11.39 -23.99 -5.15
N GLU A 142 -12.17 -24.59 -4.25
CA GLU A 142 -11.92 -25.94 -3.75
C GLU A 142 -11.60 -26.99 -4.84
N PRO A 143 -12.33 -27.05 -5.97
CA PRO A 143 -12.02 -28.03 -7.02
C PRO A 143 -10.63 -27.84 -7.64
N ALA A 144 -10.20 -26.57 -7.83
CA ALA A 144 -8.88 -26.27 -8.41
C ALA A 144 -7.76 -26.66 -7.43
N VAL A 145 -7.91 -26.31 -6.15
CA VAL A 145 -6.96 -26.67 -5.10
C VAL A 145 -6.87 -28.19 -4.93
N ARG A 146 -8.00 -28.90 -4.86
CA ARG A 146 -8.02 -30.38 -4.80
C ARG A 146 -7.35 -31.03 -6.00
N LEU A 147 -7.55 -30.48 -7.19
CA LEU A 147 -6.89 -30.97 -8.40
C LEU A 147 -5.38 -30.75 -8.34
N ALA A 148 -4.92 -29.61 -7.89
CA ALA A 148 -3.50 -29.29 -7.72
C ALA A 148 -2.82 -30.22 -6.70
N LEU A 149 -3.49 -30.50 -5.57
CA LEU A 149 -3.04 -31.49 -4.57
C LEU A 149 -2.94 -32.90 -5.17
N LYS A 150 -4.00 -33.34 -5.87
CA LYS A 150 -4.00 -34.69 -6.51
C LYS A 150 -2.90 -34.83 -7.56
N GLN A 151 -2.54 -33.76 -8.24
CA GLN A 151 -1.48 -33.73 -9.25
C GLN A 151 -0.07 -33.50 -8.66
N GLY A 152 0.06 -33.32 -7.36
CA GLY A 152 1.34 -33.02 -6.70
C GLY A 152 1.94 -31.66 -7.04
N ARG A 153 1.16 -30.74 -7.64
CA ARG A 153 1.58 -29.36 -7.92
C ARG A 153 1.55 -28.49 -6.66
N LEU A 154 0.71 -28.84 -5.71
CA LEU A 154 0.57 -28.25 -4.39
C LEU A 154 0.56 -29.36 -3.36
N SER A 155 1.06 -29.13 -2.16
CA SER A 155 0.99 -30.05 -1.03
C SER A 155 0.12 -29.50 0.10
N GLU A 156 -0.43 -30.36 0.96
CA GLU A 156 -1.14 -29.94 2.19
C GLU A 156 -0.24 -29.06 3.05
N LYS A 157 1.05 -29.36 3.14
CA LYS A 157 2.04 -28.57 3.87
C LYS A 157 2.13 -27.12 3.36
N ASP A 158 2.00 -26.91 2.06
CA ASP A 158 2.00 -25.55 1.49
C ASP A 158 0.76 -24.78 1.95
N ILE A 159 -0.41 -25.44 1.98
CA ILE A 159 -1.67 -24.82 2.42
C ILE A 159 -1.62 -24.54 3.93
N ASP A 160 -1.21 -25.53 4.73
CA ASP A 160 -1.10 -25.40 6.19
C ASP A 160 -0.20 -24.24 6.57
N ALA A 161 0.94 -24.07 5.89
CA ALA A 161 1.83 -22.94 6.12
C ALA A 161 1.14 -21.59 5.87
N ARG A 162 0.38 -21.46 4.79
CA ARG A 162 -0.36 -20.21 4.46
C ARG A 162 -1.47 -19.92 5.46
N VAL A 163 -2.20 -20.95 5.87
CA VAL A 163 -3.25 -20.85 6.90
C VAL A 163 -2.64 -20.46 8.24
N GLN A 164 -1.57 -21.12 8.64
CA GLN A 164 -0.88 -20.85 9.91
C GLN A 164 -0.37 -19.38 9.96
N GLU A 165 0.28 -18.90 8.90
CA GLU A 165 0.76 -17.52 8.82
C GLU A 165 -0.38 -16.51 8.96
N THR A 166 -1.48 -16.72 8.25
CA THR A 166 -2.67 -15.86 8.31
C THR A 166 -3.30 -15.84 9.70
N LEU A 167 -3.55 -17.01 10.27
CA LEU A 167 -4.13 -17.15 11.60
C LEU A 167 -3.23 -16.55 12.67
N THR A 168 -1.91 -16.75 12.56
CA THR A 168 -0.94 -16.17 13.51
C THR A 168 -1.06 -14.66 13.57
N VAL A 169 -1.19 -13.99 12.43
CA VAL A 169 -1.43 -12.54 12.41
C VAL A 169 -2.77 -12.18 13.04
N MET A 170 -3.83 -12.91 12.70
CA MET A 170 -5.17 -12.64 13.26
C MET A 170 -5.19 -12.79 14.78
N PHE A 171 -4.53 -13.82 15.33
CA PHE A 171 -4.38 -13.99 16.78
C PHE A 171 -3.51 -12.89 17.39
N ARG A 172 -2.36 -12.58 16.78
CA ARG A 172 -1.48 -11.50 17.24
C ARG A 172 -2.19 -10.15 17.37
N PHE A 173 -3.13 -9.88 16.48
CA PHE A 173 -3.93 -8.65 16.50
C PHE A 173 -5.24 -8.78 17.30
N GLY A 174 -5.51 -9.91 17.95
CA GLY A 174 -6.70 -10.14 18.77
C GLY A 174 -8.01 -10.09 17.99
N ILE A 175 -8.00 -10.49 16.70
CA ILE A 175 -9.20 -10.40 15.84
C ILE A 175 -10.34 -11.27 16.36
N PHE A 176 -10.00 -12.41 16.99
CA PHE A 176 -10.99 -13.35 17.54
C PHE A 176 -11.51 -12.95 18.92
N ASP A 177 -10.75 -12.11 19.64
CA ASP A 177 -11.05 -11.73 21.03
C ASP A 177 -11.79 -10.39 21.13
N ARG A 178 -11.89 -9.65 20.02
CA ARG A 178 -12.51 -8.33 19.97
C ARG A 178 -14.02 -8.43 19.84
N THR A 179 -14.71 -7.77 20.75
CA THR A 179 -16.12 -7.42 20.52
C THR A 179 -16.18 -6.42 19.35
N LYS A 180 -17.05 -6.67 18.37
CA LYS A 180 -17.27 -5.73 17.26
C LYS A 180 -18.00 -4.48 17.77
N ASN A 181 -17.29 -3.58 18.41
CA ASN A 181 -17.80 -2.28 18.79
C ASN A 181 -17.58 -1.30 17.63
N ILE A 182 -18.66 -0.98 16.92
CA ILE A 182 -18.63 0.08 15.90
C ILE A 182 -18.84 1.40 16.65
N HIS A 183 -17.76 2.18 16.71
CA HIS A 183 -17.83 3.55 17.24
C HIS A 183 -17.91 4.55 16.08
N PRO A 184 -18.63 5.66 16.25
CA PRO A 184 -18.57 6.77 15.29
C PRO A 184 -17.13 7.26 15.11
N ILE A 185 -16.78 7.58 13.86
CA ILE A 185 -15.48 8.18 13.56
C ILE A 185 -15.45 9.59 14.17
N ASN A 186 -14.36 9.91 14.87
CA ASN A 186 -14.11 11.28 15.33
C ASN A 186 -13.56 12.09 14.14
N VAL A 187 -14.46 12.78 13.45
CA VAL A 187 -14.16 13.54 12.23
C VAL A 187 -13.19 14.68 12.54
N ASP A 188 -13.44 15.47 13.58
CA ASP A 188 -12.63 16.65 13.92
C ASP A 188 -11.17 16.29 14.21
N ARG A 189 -10.95 15.15 14.88
CA ARG A 189 -9.60 14.64 15.13
C ARG A 189 -8.94 14.19 13.83
N GLY A 190 -9.70 13.58 12.94
CA GLY A 190 -9.23 13.15 11.62
C GLY A 190 -8.82 14.35 10.76
N ASP A 191 -9.67 15.36 10.68
CA ASP A 191 -9.43 16.59 9.91
C ASP A 191 -8.22 17.36 10.45
N THR A 192 -8.11 17.52 11.78
CA THR A 192 -6.92 18.13 12.40
C THR A 192 -5.63 17.38 12.07
N ALA A 193 -5.66 16.06 12.05
CA ALA A 193 -4.49 15.26 11.70
C ALA A 193 -4.13 15.39 10.22
N ALA A 194 -5.14 15.37 9.33
CA ALA A 194 -4.97 15.53 7.90
C ALA A 194 -4.40 16.90 7.54
N GLN A 195 -4.91 17.97 8.16
CA GLN A 195 -4.39 19.32 8.01
C GLN A 195 -2.91 19.41 8.39
N LYS A 196 -2.55 18.91 9.58
CA LYS A 196 -1.14 18.92 10.03
C LYS A 196 -0.21 18.15 9.09
N ILE A 197 -0.65 17.02 8.55
CA ILE A 197 0.14 16.24 7.59
C ILE A 197 0.33 17.05 6.30
N ALA A 198 -0.72 17.69 5.78
CA ALA A 198 -0.65 18.51 4.58
C ALA A 198 0.28 19.72 4.77
N GLU A 199 0.17 20.44 5.88
CA GLU A 199 1.03 21.58 6.22
C GLU A 199 2.51 21.18 6.32
N GLN A 200 2.80 20.05 6.97
CA GLN A 200 4.17 19.55 7.13
C GLN A 200 4.73 18.91 5.85
N GLY A 201 3.87 18.45 4.96
CA GLY A 201 4.26 17.88 3.67
C GLY A 201 4.60 18.91 2.60
N ALA A 202 4.21 20.17 2.79
CA ALA A 202 4.49 21.22 1.84
C ALA A 202 5.95 21.69 1.91
N VAL A 203 6.63 21.71 0.76
CA VAL A 203 8.01 22.19 0.63
C VAL A 203 8.06 23.46 -0.19
N LEU A 204 8.50 24.56 0.44
CA LEU A 204 8.66 25.86 -0.22
C LEU A 204 9.95 25.88 -1.03
N LEU A 205 9.86 25.57 -2.33
CA LEU A 205 11.02 25.49 -3.22
C LEU A 205 11.63 26.84 -3.56
N LYS A 206 10.85 27.92 -3.52
CA LYS A 206 11.31 29.26 -3.89
C LYS A 206 10.44 30.32 -3.21
N ASN A 207 11.07 31.29 -2.58
CA ASN A 207 10.42 32.44 -1.97
C ASN A 207 11.24 33.72 -2.22
N GLN A 208 11.21 34.20 -3.48
CA GLN A 208 11.94 35.42 -3.85
C GLN A 208 11.25 36.64 -3.26
N ASN A 209 12.07 37.56 -2.74
CA ASN A 209 11.62 38.83 -2.14
C ASN A 209 10.63 38.64 -0.97
N ALA A 210 10.71 37.48 -0.27
CA ALA A 210 9.81 37.14 0.83
C ALA A 210 8.31 37.31 0.44
N ALA A 211 7.94 36.80 -0.76
CA ALA A 211 6.56 36.90 -1.25
C ALA A 211 5.57 36.15 -0.35
N LEU A 212 6.03 35.12 0.36
CA LEU A 212 5.27 34.37 1.37
C LEU A 212 5.92 34.54 2.75
N PRO A 213 5.15 34.50 3.86
CA PRO A 213 3.68 34.38 3.91
C PRO A 213 2.95 35.64 3.43
N LEU A 214 1.77 35.44 2.90
CA LEU A 214 0.85 36.56 2.62
C LEU A 214 0.33 37.16 3.92
N SER A 215 0.03 38.45 3.92
CA SER A 215 -0.60 39.11 5.05
C SER A 215 -1.62 40.16 4.54
N ASP A 216 -2.56 40.51 5.38
CA ASP A 216 -3.57 41.55 5.08
C ASP A 216 -2.95 42.89 4.66
N LYS A 217 -1.69 43.13 5.03
CA LYS A 217 -0.95 44.34 4.65
C LYS A 217 -0.35 44.28 3.25
N THR A 218 0.04 43.05 2.83
CA THR A 218 0.78 42.84 1.58
C THR A 218 -0.08 42.28 0.45
N ALA A 219 -1.20 41.61 0.76
CA ALA A 219 -2.08 40.97 -0.19
C ALA A 219 -3.53 41.43 -0.04
N ARG A 220 -3.78 42.72 -0.36
CA ARG A 220 -5.12 43.29 -0.30
C ARG A 220 -6.05 42.87 -1.43
N HIS A 221 -5.49 42.41 -2.53
CA HIS A 221 -6.21 41.94 -3.70
C HIS A 221 -5.53 40.68 -4.19
N ILE A 222 -6.24 39.56 -4.15
CA ILE A 222 -5.77 38.25 -4.60
C ILE A 222 -6.64 37.84 -5.79
N ALA A 223 -6.02 37.56 -6.92
CA ALA A 223 -6.69 37.00 -8.08
C ALA A 223 -6.46 35.47 -8.09
N VAL A 224 -7.56 34.73 -8.08
CA VAL A 224 -7.53 33.24 -8.11
C VAL A 224 -8.01 32.77 -9.47
N PHE A 225 -7.23 31.91 -10.13
CA PHE A 225 -7.49 31.43 -11.48
C PHE A 225 -7.64 29.89 -11.48
N GLY A 226 -8.54 29.40 -12.33
CA GLY A 226 -8.78 27.99 -12.58
C GLY A 226 -9.97 27.44 -11.81
N ASP A 227 -10.63 26.45 -12.41
CA ASP A 227 -11.85 25.86 -11.84
C ASP A 227 -11.60 25.14 -10.51
N SER A 228 -10.40 24.56 -10.33
CA SER A 228 -9.99 23.90 -9.09
C SER A 228 -9.95 24.84 -7.87
N ALA A 229 -10.01 26.16 -8.08
CA ALA A 229 -10.13 27.12 -6.99
C ALA A 229 -11.49 27.03 -6.28
N LYS A 230 -12.53 26.57 -6.97
CA LYS A 230 -13.93 26.49 -6.50
C LYS A 230 -14.39 25.06 -6.20
N PHE A 231 -13.59 24.08 -6.55
CA PHE A 231 -13.94 22.66 -6.37
C PHE A 231 -12.81 21.95 -5.63
N ALA A 232 -13.16 21.26 -4.55
CA ALA A 232 -12.22 20.35 -3.91
C ALA A 232 -11.89 19.21 -4.87
N VAL A 233 -10.61 19.08 -5.22
CA VAL A 233 -10.13 18.03 -6.12
C VAL A 233 -9.84 16.78 -5.32
N GLY A 234 -10.54 15.69 -5.64
CA GLY A 234 -10.32 14.38 -5.04
C GLY A 234 -9.70 13.40 -6.02
N GLY A 235 -9.14 12.32 -5.51
CA GLY A 235 -8.67 11.21 -6.33
C GLY A 235 -9.83 10.40 -6.92
N GLY A 236 -9.57 9.74 -8.05
CA GLY A 236 -10.49 8.78 -8.67
C GLY A 236 -10.17 7.32 -8.29
N GLY A 237 -10.93 6.39 -8.84
CA GLY A 237 -10.71 4.95 -8.65
C GLY A 237 -10.71 4.54 -7.17
N SER A 238 -9.72 3.78 -6.75
CA SER A 238 -9.62 3.28 -5.37
C SER A 238 -9.39 4.37 -4.32
N SER A 239 -8.99 5.58 -4.71
CA SER A 239 -8.84 6.74 -3.81
C SER A 239 -10.09 7.64 -3.75
N ASN A 240 -11.19 7.26 -4.40
CA ASN A 240 -12.43 8.02 -4.38
C ASN A 240 -13.15 7.85 -3.02
N VAL A 241 -12.65 8.56 -2.02
CA VAL A 241 -13.24 8.60 -0.68
C VAL A 241 -14.19 9.79 -0.60
N LYS A 242 -15.41 9.56 -0.09
CA LYS A 242 -16.36 10.65 0.16
C LYS A 242 -15.87 11.48 1.35
N PRO A 243 -15.49 12.74 1.16
CA PRO A 243 -15.03 13.58 2.26
C PRO A 243 -16.20 13.95 3.18
N THR A 244 -15.91 14.12 4.46
CA THR A 244 -16.88 14.64 5.45
C THR A 244 -17.01 16.16 5.38
N LYS A 245 -15.92 16.84 5.01
CA LYS A 245 -15.82 18.28 4.79
C LYS A 245 -15.00 18.53 3.53
N THR A 246 -15.35 19.55 2.79
CA THR A 246 -14.61 20.03 1.62
C THR A 246 -14.40 21.52 1.75
N ASP A 247 -13.15 21.94 1.81
CA ASP A 247 -12.77 23.33 1.77
C ASP A 247 -12.10 23.60 0.42
N THR A 248 -12.41 24.72 -0.21
CA THR A 248 -11.77 25.11 -1.47
C THR A 248 -10.72 26.20 -1.22
N ALA A 249 -9.75 26.31 -2.12
CA ALA A 249 -8.74 27.36 -2.00
C ALA A 249 -9.36 28.77 -1.98
N LEU A 250 -10.48 28.96 -2.67
CA LEU A 250 -11.19 30.23 -2.67
C LEU A 250 -11.87 30.50 -1.32
N ASP A 251 -12.49 29.50 -0.70
CA ASP A 251 -13.16 29.64 0.60
C ASP A 251 -12.17 30.00 1.70
N GLU A 252 -10.95 29.44 1.65
CA GLU A 252 -9.92 29.67 2.67
C GLU A 252 -9.16 31.01 2.50
N ILE A 253 -9.25 31.64 1.31
CA ILE A 253 -8.61 32.94 1.03
C ILE A 253 -9.58 34.09 1.29
N THR A 254 -10.89 33.88 1.26
CA THR A 254 -11.93 34.90 1.45
C THR A 254 -12.40 35.02 2.88
#